data_fd76758846034c65d7dce45f4486e156
#
_entry.id   fd76758846034c65d7dce45f4486e156
#
_cell.length_a   1.000
_cell.length_b   1.000
_cell.length_c   1.000
_cell.angle_alpha   90.00
_cell.angle_beta   90.00
_cell.angle_gamma   90.00
#
_symmetry.space_group_name_H-M   'P 1'
#
loop_
_entity.id
_entity.type
_entity.pdbx_description
1 polymer ?
#
loop_
_entity_poly.entity_id
_entity_poly.type
_entity_poly.pdbx_seq_one_letter_code
_entity_poly.pdbx_strand_id
1 'polypeptide(L)'
;LMLYADDPKAEERSFEHEISTAISLISRLPRIMVLAHYAKRAAFYNESMIMHRFIPGQSTSETILSMLRPNREFTPEEARMLDIMMSLHAEHGGGNNSTFTCRVLSSADTDPYAAYAAAIGSLKGSKHGGANHKVLAMQKEIKENVKNWEDEDEVASYIAKIVNKQAYDHTGLIYGMGH
;
A
#
# COMPACT_ATOMS: atom_id res chain seq x y z
N LEU A 1 13.31 -10.96 5.01
CA LEU A 1 14.44 -11.65 5.67
C LEU A 1 14.41 -13.16 5.42
N MET A 2 13.27 -13.84 5.53
CA MET A 2 13.20 -15.30 5.22
C MET A 2 13.57 -15.60 3.77
N LEU A 3 13.14 -14.77 2.83
CA LEU A 3 13.50 -14.94 1.42
C LEU A 3 15.00 -14.79 1.16
N TYR A 4 15.71 -13.99 1.95
CA TYR A 4 17.16 -13.91 1.94
C TYR A 4 17.80 -15.26 2.32
N ALA A 5 17.29 -15.91 3.38
CA ALA A 5 17.82 -17.19 3.83
C ALA A 5 17.59 -18.34 2.82
N ASP A 6 16.57 -18.21 1.98
CA ASP A 6 16.24 -19.20 0.95
C ASP A 6 17.00 -18.98 -0.37
N ASP A 7 17.71 -17.86 -0.52
CA ASP A 7 18.45 -17.51 -1.73
C ASP A 7 19.97 -17.79 -1.56
N PRO A 8 20.52 -18.83 -2.21
CA PRO A 8 21.93 -19.14 -2.10
C PRO A 8 22.84 -18.06 -2.71
N LYS A 9 22.26 -17.14 -3.49
CA LYS A 9 22.96 -16.03 -4.15
C LYS A 9 22.64 -14.66 -3.53
N ALA A 10 22.05 -14.62 -2.34
CA ALA A 10 21.61 -13.38 -1.70
C ALA A 10 22.70 -12.29 -1.61
N GLU A 11 23.98 -12.71 -1.54
CA GLU A 11 25.15 -11.82 -1.49
C GLU A 11 25.73 -11.49 -2.88
N GLU A 12 25.17 -12.03 -3.97
CA GLU A 12 25.62 -11.70 -5.32
C GLU A 12 25.17 -10.29 -5.72
N ARG A 13 26.10 -9.48 -6.22
CA ARG A 13 25.87 -8.07 -6.62
C ARG A 13 25.91 -7.87 -8.13
N SER A 14 25.56 -8.91 -8.91
CA SER A 14 25.40 -8.77 -10.34
C SER A 14 24.06 -8.07 -10.66
N PHE A 15 24.06 -7.24 -11.69
CA PHE A 15 22.86 -6.55 -12.16
C PHE A 15 21.71 -7.53 -12.49
N GLU A 16 22.06 -8.67 -13.10
CA GLU A 16 21.09 -9.71 -13.45
C GLU A 16 20.44 -10.32 -12.19
N HIS A 17 21.23 -10.58 -11.14
CA HIS A 17 20.71 -11.12 -9.90
C HIS A 17 19.82 -10.11 -9.16
N GLU A 18 20.23 -8.86 -9.08
CA GLU A 18 19.44 -7.79 -8.44
C GLU A 18 18.09 -7.58 -9.13
N ILE A 19 18.06 -7.55 -10.48
CA ILE A 19 16.81 -7.44 -11.25
C ILE A 19 15.94 -8.70 -11.03
N SER A 20 16.52 -9.89 -11.09
CA SER A 20 15.80 -11.14 -10.86
C SER A 20 15.17 -11.18 -9.47
N THR A 21 15.91 -10.76 -8.45
CA THR A 21 15.44 -10.64 -7.07
C THR A 21 14.30 -9.65 -6.95
N ALA A 22 14.43 -8.47 -7.57
CA ALA A 22 13.36 -7.45 -7.57
C ALA A 22 12.06 -7.99 -8.19
N ILE A 23 12.15 -8.63 -9.37
CA ILE A 23 10.99 -9.24 -10.04
C ILE A 23 10.37 -10.35 -9.17
N SER A 24 11.21 -11.19 -8.57
CA SER A 24 10.76 -12.25 -7.65
C SER A 24 10.01 -11.69 -6.45
N LEU A 25 10.51 -10.61 -5.84
CA LEU A 25 9.85 -9.93 -4.73
C LEU A 25 8.52 -9.32 -5.15
N ILE A 26 8.48 -8.59 -6.27
CA ILE A 26 7.25 -7.99 -6.81
C ILE A 26 6.17 -9.07 -7.02
N SER A 27 6.54 -10.21 -7.58
CA SER A 27 5.60 -11.31 -7.83
C SER A 27 5.05 -11.97 -6.57
N ARG A 28 5.82 -11.96 -5.46
CA ARG A 28 5.45 -12.57 -4.16
C ARG A 28 4.72 -11.61 -3.21
N LEU A 29 4.95 -10.31 -3.34
CA LEU A 29 4.38 -9.29 -2.44
C LEU A 29 2.84 -9.33 -2.35
N PRO A 30 2.06 -9.51 -3.42
CA PRO A 30 0.60 -9.61 -3.34
C PRO A 30 0.14 -10.69 -2.36
N ARG A 31 0.75 -11.88 -2.44
CA ARG A 31 0.43 -13.00 -1.54
C ARG A 31 0.84 -12.71 -0.10
N ILE A 32 2.05 -12.18 0.10
CA ILE A 32 2.56 -11.83 1.43
C ILE A 32 1.65 -10.78 2.07
N MET A 33 1.23 -9.77 1.32
CA MET A 33 0.35 -8.71 1.80
C MET A 33 -1.02 -9.26 2.24
N VAL A 34 -1.65 -10.11 1.45
CA VAL A 34 -2.95 -10.71 1.80
C VAL A 34 -2.82 -11.65 2.99
N LEU A 35 -1.78 -12.47 3.06
CA LEU A 35 -1.54 -13.35 4.21
C LEU A 35 -1.28 -12.54 5.48
N ALA A 36 -0.51 -11.45 5.40
CA ALA A 36 -0.29 -10.53 6.53
C ALA A 36 -1.59 -9.87 6.99
N HIS A 37 -2.47 -9.49 6.06
CA HIS A 37 -3.81 -8.96 6.38
C HIS A 37 -4.62 -9.98 7.19
N TYR A 38 -4.73 -11.22 6.73
CA TYR A 38 -5.47 -12.26 7.44
C TYR A 38 -4.82 -12.65 8.77
N ALA A 39 -3.50 -12.73 8.84
CA ALA A 39 -2.79 -12.97 10.09
C ALA A 39 -3.08 -11.87 11.13
N LYS A 40 -3.10 -10.61 10.71
CA LYS A 40 -3.48 -9.49 11.57
C LYS A 40 -4.93 -9.62 12.04
N ARG A 41 -5.87 -9.94 11.15
CA ARG A 41 -7.29 -10.10 11.51
C ARG A 41 -7.50 -11.26 12.49
N ALA A 42 -6.83 -12.38 12.28
CA ALA A 42 -6.87 -13.50 13.19
C ALA A 42 -6.30 -13.15 14.57
N ALA A 43 -5.14 -12.49 14.62
CA ALA A 43 -4.46 -12.17 15.86
C ALA A 43 -5.15 -11.08 16.71
N PHE A 44 -5.75 -10.06 16.06
CA PHE A 44 -6.27 -8.88 16.77
C PHE A 44 -7.79 -8.78 16.78
N TYR A 45 -8.50 -9.46 15.87
CA TYR A 45 -9.95 -9.36 15.73
C TYR A 45 -10.65 -10.70 15.92
N ASN A 46 -9.91 -11.75 16.27
CA ASN A 46 -10.43 -13.12 16.49
C ASN A 46 -11.22 -13.67 15.29
N GLU A 47 -10.77 -13.33 14.08
CA GLU A 47 -11.37 -13.81 12.84
C GLU A 47 -10.63 -15.04 12.31
N SER A 48 -11.31 -15.83 11.48
CA SER A 48 -10.69 -17.00 10.84
C SER A 48 -9.65 -16.56 9.83
N MET A 49 -8.49 -17.23 9.84
CA MET A 49 -7.46 -17.03 8.82
C MET A 49 -7.86 -17.73 7.53
N ILE A 50 -8.12 -16.96 6.48
CA ILE A 50 -8.45 -17.48 5.16
C ILE A 50 -7.17 -17.57 4.33
N MET A 51 -6.89 -18.76 3.79
CA MET A 51 -5.75 -19.01 2.92
C MET A 51 -6.22 -19.61 1.60
N HIS A 52 -6.29 -18.78 0.57
CA HIS A 52 -6.59 -19.25 -0.77
C HIS A 52 -5.34 -19.73 -1.50
N ARG A 53 -5.51 -20.74 -2.36
CA ARG A 53 -4.45 -21.14 -3.27
C ARG A 53 -4.26 -20.08 -4.35
N PHE A 54 -3.02 -19.85 -4.72
CA PHE A 54 -2.65 -19.05 -5.88
C PHE A 54 -3.21 -19.68 -7.17
N ILE A 55 -3.71 -18.86 -8.08
CA ILE A 55 -4.16 -19.28 -9.40
C ILE A 55 -3.12 -18.79 -10.41
N PRO A 56 -2.41 -19.70 -11.09
CA PRO A 56 -1.49 -19.30 -12.16
C PRO A 56 -2.21 -18.57 -13.28
N GLY A 57 -1.55 -17.56 -13.85
CA GLY A 57 -2.07 -16.78 -14.98
C GLY A 57 -2.92 -15.56 -14.58
N GLN A 58 -3.24 -15.39 -13.30
CA GLN A 58 -3.87 -14.16 -12.84
C GLN A 58 -2.86 -13.00 -12.81
N SER A 59 -3.34 -11.80 -13.14
CA SER A 59 -2.60 -10.54 -12.93
C SER A 59 -2.37 -10.27 -11.44
N THR A 60 -1.58 -9.26 -11.12
CA THR A 60 -1.33 -8.84 -9.73
C THR A 60 -2.62 -8.43 -9.03
N SER A 61 -3.46 -7.63 -9.66
CA SER A 61 -4.74 -7.17 -9.12
C SER A 61 -5.73 -8.32 -8.94
N GLU A 62 -5.86 -9.19 -9.93
CA GLU A 62 -6.71 -10.39 -9.83
C GLU A 62 -6.25 -11.31 -8.71
N THR A 63 -4.94 -11.50 -8.55
CA THR A 63 -4.36 -12.27 -7.45
C THR A 63 -4.72 -11.65 -6.09
N ILE A 64 -4.58 -10.33 -5.94
CA ILE A 64 -4.95 -9.64 -4.70
C ILE A 64 -6.44 -9.83 -4.41
N LEU A 65 -7.32 -9.54 -5.37
CA LEU A 65 -8.76 -9.62 -5.18
C LEU A 65 -9.23 -11.05 -4.89
N SER A 66 -8.78 -12.04 -5.68
CA SER A 66 -9.15 -13.44 -5.49
C SER A 66 -8.64 -14.04 -4.18
N MET A 67 -7.52 -13.56 -3.66
CA MET A 67 -6.98 -14.01 -2.38
C MET A 67 -7.56 -13.26 -1.19
N LEU A 68 -7.90 -11.98 -1.36
CA LEU A 68 -8.42 -11.12 -0.29
C LEU A 68 -9.90 -11.41 0.03
N ARG A 69 -10.68 -11.85 -0.95
CA ARG A 69 -12.12 -12.06 -0.77
C ARG A 69 -12.41 -13.50 -0.38
N PRO A 70 -13.24 -13.75 0.66
CA PRO A 70 -13.59 -15.11 1.10
C PRO A 70 -14.18 -15.99 0.00
N ASN A 71 -15.03 -15.41 -0.88
CA ASN A 71 -15.65 -16.09 -2.02
C ASN A 71 -14.80 -16.10 -3.28
N ARG A 72 -13.65 -15.37 -3.30
CA ARG A 72 -12.73 -15.21 -4.44
C ARG A 72 -13.32 -14.47 -5.64
N GLU A 73 -14.53 -13.93 -5.53
CA GLU A 73 -15.22 -13.28 -6.64
C GLU A 73 -14.77 -11.83 -6.80
N PHE A 74 -14.61 -11.40 -8.03
CA PHE A 74 -14.34 -10.01 -8.43
C PHE A 74 -14.79 -9.82 -9.88
N THR A 75 -15.04 -8.57 -10.26
CA THR A 75 -15.36 -8.24 -11.65
C THR A 75 -14.11 -7.82 -12.42
N PRO A 76 -14.10 -7.92 -13.77
CA PRO A 76 -13.00 -7.40 -14.58
C PRO A 76 -12.75 -5.91 -14.36
N GLU A 77 -13.80 -5.12 -14.11
CA GLU A 77 -13.71 -3.68 -13.83
C GLU A 77 -12.99 -3.40 -12.51
N GLU A 78 -13.27 -4.18 -11.47
CA GLU A 78 -12.58 -4.05 -10.18
C GLU A 78 -11.09 -4.38 -10.33
N ALA A 79 -10.76 -5.45 -11.06
CA ALA A 79 -9.37 -5.82 -11.33
C ALA A 79 -8.64 -4.71 -12.11
N ARG A 80 -9.28 -4.18 -13.16
CA ARG A 80 -8.73 -3.08 -13.95
C ARG A 80 -8.56 -1.80 -13.13
N MET A 81 -9.52 -1.46 -12.29
CA MET A 81 -9.41 -0.29 -11.40
C MET A 81 -8.21 -0.44 -10.46
N LEU A 82 -8.05 -1.61 -9.85
CA LEU A 82 -6.92 -1.88 -8.95
C LEU A 82 -5.58 -1.83 -9.70
N ASP A 83 -5.49 -2.34 -10.94
CA ASP A 83 -4.29 -2.24 -11.78
C ASP A 83 -3.93 -0.77 -12.07
N ILE A 84 -4.90 0.06 -12.42
CA ILE A 84 -4.68 1.50 -12.65
C ILE A 84 -4.19 2.16 -11.35
N MET A 85 -4.81 1.87 -10.21
CA MET A 85 -4.39 2.41 -8.93
C MET A 85 -2.95 2.01 -8.58
N MET A 86 -2.58 0.74 -8.76
CA MET A 86 -1.21 0.28 -8.53
C MET A 86 -0.21 0.92 -9.50
N SER A 87 -0.58 1.10 -10.78
CA SER A 87 0.26 1.77 -11.77
C SER A 87 0.52 3.22 -11.41
N LEU A 88 -0.49 3.95 -10.93
CA LEU A 88 -0.35 5.33 -10.46
C LEU A 88 0.55 5.44 -9.21
N HIS A 89 0.62 4.39 -8.40
CA HIS A 89 1.46 4.35 -7.20
C HIS A 89 2.87 3.78 -7.45
N ALA A 90 3.14 3.23 -8.64
CA ALA A 90 4.43 2.60 -8.94
C ALA A 90 5.58 3.61 -9.04
N GLU A 91 5.29 4.86 -9.39
CA GLU A 91 6.27 5.91 -9.58
C GLU A 91 5.72 7.26 -9.11
N HIS A 92 6.43 7.97 -8.26
CA HIS A 92 6.18 9.36 -7.96
C HIS A 92 7.46 10.16 -7.64
N GLY A 93 8.56 9.75 -8.25
CA GLY A 93 9.84 10.44 -8.19
C GLY A 93 10.76 10.01 -7.04
N GLY A 94 12.01 10.45 -7.13
CA GLY A 94 13.08 10.06 -6.21
C GLY A 94 13.00 10.67 -4.81
N GLY A 95 12.06 11.59 -4.55
CA GLY A 95 11.88 12.24 -3.26
C GLY A 95 11.09 11.43 -2.24
N ASN A 96 10.57 10.28 -2.61
CA ASN A 96 9.90 9.34 -1.74
C ASN A 96 10.82 8.81 -0.64
N ASN A 97 10.37 8.81 0.62
CA ASN A 97 11.19 8.42 1.76
C ASN A 97 11.61 6.93 1.71
N SER A 98 10.77 6.05 1.18
CA SER A 98 11.12 4.64 0.97
C SER A 98 12.18 4.48 -0.12
N THR A 99 12.06 5.21 -1.22
CA THR A 99 13.07 5.25 -2.28
C THR A 99 14.41 5.77 -1.74
N PHE A 100 14.38 6.84 -0.96
CA PHE A 100 15.58 7.38 -0.31
C PHE A 100 16.23 6.34 0.62
N THR A 101 15.44 5.69 1.47
CA THR A 101 15.91 4.63 2.39
C THR A 101 16.55 3.47 1.61
N CYS A 102 15.89 3.00 0.55
CA CYS A 102 16.41 1.95 -0.30
C CYS A 102 17.77 2.35 -0.91
N ARG A 103 17.88 3.56 -1.46
CA ARG A 103 19.13 4.08 -2.06
C ARG A 103 20.24 4.24 -1.04
N VAL A 104 19.93 4.65 0.18
CA VAL A 104 20.93 4.75 1.26
C VAL A 104 21.50 3.38 1.61
N LEU A 105 20.66 2.36 1.78
CA LEU A 105 21.15 1.03 2.10
C LEU A 105 21.92 0.41 0.93
N SER A 106 21.40 0.49 -0.29
CA SER A 106 22.07 -0.06 -1.46
C SER A 106 23.41 0.64 -1.77
N SER A 107 23.57 1.91 -1.40
CA SER A 107 24.86 2.62 -1.55
C SER A 107 25.96 2.08 -0.63
N ALA A 108 25.59 1.33 0.39
CA ALA A 108 26.52 0.63 1.29
C ALA A 108 26.80 -0.82 0.86
N ASP A 109 26.40 -1.19 -0.37
CA ASP A 109 26.52 -2.55 -0.91
C ASP A 109 25.75 -3.61 -0.10
N THR A 110 24.63 -3.18 0.51
CA THR A 110 23.71 -4.06 1.23
C THR A 110 22.89 -4.91 0.25
N ASP A 111 22.55 -6.13 0.66
CA ASP A 111 21.74 -7.03 -0.15
C ASP A 111 20.34 -6.44 -0.49
N PRO A 112 19.75 -6.80 -1.63
CA PRO A 112 18.48 -6.24 -2.05
C PRO A 112 17.32 -6.56 -1.09
N TYR A 113 17.34 -7.69 -0.39
CA TYR A 113 16.28 -8.03 0.57
C TYR A 113 16.28 -7.09 1.77
N ALA A 114 17.46 -6.76 2.32
CA ALA A 114 17.58 -5.80 3.41
C ALA A 114 17.17 -4.39 2.95
N ALA A 115 17.60 -3.96 1.76
CA ALA A 115 17.26 -2.66 1.19
C ALA A 115 15.75 -2.49 1.01
N TYR A 116 15.06 -3.47 0.42
CA TYR A 116 13.60 -3.45 0.27
C TYR A 116 12.86 -3.58 1.60
N ALA A 117 13.34 -4.42 2.52
CA ALA A 117 12.74 -4.52 3.85
C ALA A 117 12.80 -3.19 4.61
N ALA A 118 13.92 -2.47 4.53
CA ALA A 118 14.06 -1.15 5.12
C ALA A 118 13.14 -0.10 4.45
N ALA A 119 12.99 -0.15 3.12
CA ALA A 119 12.07 0.71 2.39
C ALA A 119 10.60 0.49 2.81
N ILE A 120 10.19 -0.78 3.01
CA ILE A 120 8.86 -1.13 3.55
C ILE A 120 8.74 -0.65 5.00
N GLY A 121 9.80 -0.77 5.81
CA GLY A 121 9.87 -0.22 7.16
C GLY A 121 9.66 1.30 7.19
N SER A 122 10.26 2.02 6.25
CA SER A 122 10.05 3.46 6.05
C SER A 122 8.59 3.77 5.70
N LEU A 123 7.98 2.99 4.82
CA LEU A 123 6.56 3.16 4.43
C LEU A 123 5.60 3.03 5.63
N LYS A 124 5.94 2.22 6.64
CA LYS A 124 5.14 2.05 7.85
C LYS A 124 4.97 3.35 8.65
N GLY A 125 5.84 4.33 8.48
CA GLY A 125 5.83 5.58 9.22
C GLY A 125 4.54 6.39 9.02
N SER A 126 4.03 6.99 10.10
CA SER A 126 2.78 7.76 10.10
C SER A 126 2.80 8.99 9.18
N LYS A 127 3.99 9.53 8.93
CA LYS A 127 4.21 10.67 8.01
C LYS A 127 4.43 10.25 6.55
N HIS A 128 4.48 8.95 6.27
CA HIS A 128 4.66 8.40 4.92
C HIS A 128 3.45 7.55 4.53
N GLY A 129 3.45 6.25 4.76
CA GLY A 129 2.29 5.40 4.44
C GLY A 129 1.04 5.67 5.28
N GLY A 130 1.17 6.35 6.42
CA GLY A 130 0.05 6.76 7.25
C GLY A 130 -0.88 7.80 6.62
N ALA A 131 -0.46 8.47 5.55
CA ALA A 131 -1.29 9.46 4.84
C ALA A 131 -2.61 8.85 4.34
N ASN A 132 -2.59 7.63 3.81
CA ASN A 132 -3.80 6.95 3.34
C ASN A 132 -4.83 6.72 4.47
N HIS A 133 -4.39 6.41 5.68
CA HIS A 133 -5.30 6.28 6.82
C HIS A 133 -5.96 7.61 7.18
N LYS A 134 -5.23 8.71 7.08
CA LYS A 134 -5.77 10.06 7.33
C LYS A 134 -6.74 10.48 6.25
N VAL A 135 -6.47 10.16 4.98
CA VAL A 135 -7.40 10.38 3.86
C VAL A 135 -8.71 9.65 4.10
N LEU A 136 -8.66 8.34 4.42
CA LEU A 136 -9.86 7.54 4.69
C LEU A 136 -10.66 8.07 5.90
N ALA A 137 -9.98 8.45 6.98
CA ALA A 137 -10.61 9.01 8.16
C ALA A 137 -11.28 10.35 7.85
N MET A 138 -10.61 11.24 7.12
CA MET A 138 -11.17 12.52 6.67
C MET A 138 -12.38 12.32 5.74
N GLN A 139 -12.29 11.40 4.78
CA GLN A 139 -13.42 11.08 3.89
C GLN A 139 -14.62 10.53 4.67
N LYS A 140 -14.39 9.69 5.69
CA LYS A 140 -15.45 9.20 6.56
C LYS A 140 -16.10 10.36 7.32
N GLU A 141 -15.31 11.24 7.92
CA GLU A 141 -15.79 12.45 8.61
C GLU A 141 -16.64 13.35 7.69
N ILE A 142 -16.17 13.60 6.46
CA ILE A 142 -16.95 14.37 5.48
C ILE A 142 -18.26 13.65 5.17
N LYS A 143 -18.25 12.32 4.96
CA LYS A 143 -19.45 11.52 4.68
C LYS A 143 -20.48 11.56 5.81
N GLU A 144 -20.06 11.64 7.05
CA GLU A 144 -20.95 11.70 8.20
C GLU A 144 -21.57 13.07 8.41
N ASN A 145 -20.95 14.13 7.88
CA ASN A 145 -21.37 15.53 8.12
C ASN A 145 -21.99 16.22 6.91
N VAL A 146 -21.79 15.71 5.70
CA VAL A 146 -22.45 16.21 4.47
C VAL A 146 -23.64 15.31 4.16
N LYS A 147 -24.83 15.92 4.06
CA LYS A 147 -26.09 15.19 3.85
C LYS A 147 -26.38 14.96 2.37
N ASN A 148 -26.12 15.95 1.55
CA ASN A 148 -26.32 15.88 0.11
C ASN A 148 -24.98 16.02 -0.64
N TRP A 149 -24.50 14.90 -1.17
CA TRP A 149 -23.22 14.82 -1.91
C TRP A 149 -23.28 15.43 -3.31
N GLU A 150 -24.48 15.65 -3.84
CA GLU A 150 -24.70 16.29 -5.14
C GLU A 150 -24.76 17.82 -5.00
N ASP A 151 -24.84 18.33 -3.78
CA ASP A 151 -24.81 19.76 -3.48
C ASP A 151 -23.35 20.21 -3.25
N GLU A 152 -22.75 20.77 -4.29
CA GLU A 152 -21.36 21.24 -4.27
C GLU A 152 -21.13 22.34 -3.20
N ASP A 153 -22.12 23.17 -2.92
CA ASP A 153 -22.02 24.24 -1.92
C ASP A 153 -21.99 23.66 -0.50
N GLU A 154 -22.79 22.63 -0.20
CA GLU A 154 -22.74 21.93 1.08
C GLU A 154 -21.37 21.26 1.29
N VAL A 155 -20.88 20.53 0.28
CA VAL A 155 -19.55 19.89 0.30
C VAL A 155 -18.45 20.92 0.49
N ALA A 156 -18.43 21.99 -0.30
CA ALA A 156 -17.45 23.06 -0.22
C ALA A 156 -17.46 23.76 1.14
N SER A 157 -18.64 24.01 1.69
CA SER A 157 -18.81 24.61 3.01
C SER A 157 -18.20 23.75 4.12
N TYR A 158 -18.38 22.42 4.05
CA TYR A 158 -17.78 21.54 5.05
C TYR A 158 -16.26 21.43 4.89
N ILE A 159 -15.75 21.34 3.66
CA ILE A 159 -14.30 21.37 3.39
C ILE A 159 -13.68 22.68 3.91
N ALA A 160 -14.36 23.81 3.73
CA ALA A 160 -13.91 25.09 4.26
C ALA A 160 -13.79 25.09 5.79
N LYS A 161 -14.67 24.40 6.52
CA LYS A 161 -14.54 24.21 7.98
C LYS A 161 -13.27 23.42 8.35
N ILE A 162 -12.93 22.37 7.58
CA ILE A 162 -11.68 21.61 7.79
C ILE A 162 -10.48 22.53 7.58
N VAL A 163 -10.42 23.27 6.47
CA VAL A 163 -9.32 24.19 6.15
C VAL A 163 -9.18 25.29 7.21
N ASN A 164 -10.29 25.79 7.73
CA ASN A 164 -10.31 26.80 8.80
C ASN A 164 -10.11 26.23 10.21
N LYS A 165 -9.72 24.95 10.34
CA LYS A 165 -9.46 24.27 11.61
C LYS A 165 -10.68 24.17 12.53
N GLN A 166 -11.86 24.16 11.98
CA GLN A 166 -13.14 24.13 12.70
C GLN A 166 -13.77 22.74 12.73
N ALA A 167 -13.25 21.81 11.91
CA ALA A 167 -13.76 20.45 11.81
C ALA A 167 -12.62 19.44 11.65
N TYR A 168 -12.94 18.14 11.77
CA TYR A 168 -12.05 17.00 11.69
C TYR A 168 -10.94 17.11 12.76
N ASP A 169 -9.66 17.01 12.40
CA ASP A 169 -8.52 16.99 13.32
C ASP A 169 -7.96 18.38 13.67
N HIS A 170 -8.63 19.44 13.25
CA HIS A 170 -8.27 20.83 13.48
C HIS A 170 -6.88 21.25 12.97
N THR A 171 -6.26 20.48 12.08
CA THR A 171 -4.96 20.82 11.48
C THR A 171 -5.08 21.83 10.35
N GLY A 172 -6.22 21.88 9.69
CA GLY A 172 -6.45 22.67 8.47
C GLY A 172 -5.90 22.02 7.21
N LEU A 173 -5.52 20.74 7.27
CA LEU A 173 -4.96 20.01 6.15
C LEU A 173 -6.05 19.20 5.43
N ILE A 174 -6.03 19.24 4.12
CA ILE A 174 -6.77 18.32 3.27
C ILE A 174 -5.82 17.17 2.88
N TYR A 175 -5.94 16.06 3.58
CA TYR A 175 -5.07 14.91 3.36
C TYR A 175 -5.27 14.32 1.96
N GLY A 176 -4.17 13.99 1.30
CA GLY A 176 -4.15 13.49 -0.07
C GLY A 176 -4.04 14.58 -1.13
N MET A 177 -4.02 15.84 -0.75
CA MET A 177 -3.81 17.00 -1.62
C MET A 177 -2.46 17.64 -1.31
N GLY A 178 -1.60 17.77 -2.32
CA GLY A 178 -0.25 18.31 -2.17
C GLY A 178 0.77 17.34 -1.55
N HIS A 179 1.96 17.84 -1.36
CA HIS A 179 3.12 17.14 -0.78
C HIS A 179 3.39 17.56 0.65
#